data_9537fce2d5693a9df16addd9a384770c
#
_entry.id   9537fce2d5693a9df16addd9a384770c
#
_cell.length_a   1.000
_cell.length_b   1.000
_cell.length_c   1.000
_cell.angle_alpha   90.00
_cell.angle_beta   90.00
_cell.angle_gamma   90.00
#
_symmetry.space_group_name_H-M   'P 1'
#
loop_
_entity.id
_entity.type
_entity.pdbx_description
1 polymer ?
#
loop_
_entity_poly.entity_id
_entity_poly.type
_entity_poly.pdbx_seq_one_letter_code
_entity_poly.pdbx_strand_id
1 'polypeptide(L)'
;MNVTERFLRYVKFDTQSDELTNLTPSTPGQYIFAQALEKELHQLGLEEITLDENGYLMATLPANTSKANVPVVGFIAHLDTSPDMSGHNVKPRIVSNYDGNDILLNEKEGIVLSPDQFPELRNYPGHDLIVTDGTTLLGADDKAGIAEIISAMVFLKEHPEIEHGKIRIAFN
;
A
#
# COMPACT_ATOMS: atom_id res chain seq x y z
N MET A 1 7.34 -1.92 -12.83
CA MET A 1 5.97 -1.78 -12.26
C MET A 1 5.90 -0.42 -11.59
N ASN A 2 4.94 0.42 -12.00
CA ASN A 2 4.74 1.73 -11.40
C ASN A 2 3.94 1.64 -10.07
N VAL A 3 3.78 2.77 -9.37
CA VAL A 3 3.09 2.82 -8.06
C VAL A 3 1.62 2.37 -8.15
N THR A 4 0.92 2.78 -9.20
CA THR A 4 -0.49 2.42 -9.43
C THR A 4 -0.67 0.91 -9.65
N GLU A 5 0.16 0.32 -10.52
CA GLU A 5 0.15 -1.13 -10.78
C GLU A 5 0.47 -1.93 -9.51
N ARG A 6 1.41 -1.44 -8.70
CA ARG A 6 1.77 -2.04 -7.42
C ARG A 6 0.59 -1.99 -6.45
N PHE A 7 -0.01 -0.82 -6.27
CA PHE A 7 -1.19 -0.65 -5.42
C PHE A 7 -2.36 -1.55 -5.85
N LEU A 8 -2.72 -1.56 -7.14
CA LEU A 8 -3.80 -2.41 -7.67
C LEU A 8 -3.55 -3.92 -7.46
N ARG A 9 -2.30 -4.33 -7.35
CA ARG A 9 -1.92 -5.70 -6.98
C ARG A 9 -2.08 -5.95 -5.49
N TYR A 10 -1.65 -5.00 -4.66
CA TYR A 10 -1.64 -5.15 -3.20
C TYR A 10 -3.05 -5.18 -2.60
N VAL A 11 -3.97 -4.37 -3.10
CA VAL A 11 -5.35 -4.34 -2.60
C VAL A 11 -6.11 -5.66 -2.81
N LYS A 12 -5.59 -6.56 -3.63
CA LYS A 12 -6.20 -7.89 -3.86
C LYS A 12 -5.88 -8.89 -2.75
N PHE A 13 -4.91 -8.62 -1.89
CA PHE A 13 -4.67 -9.43 -0.70
C PHE A 13 -5.72 -9.10 0.34
N ASP A 14 -6.39 -10.13 0.85
CA ASP A 14 -7.28 -9.99 1.99
C ASP A 14 -6.45 -10.00 3.27
N THR A 15 -6.33 -8.83 3.88
CA THR A 15 -5.52 -8.61 5.08
C THR A 15 -6.33 -8.02 6.22
N GLN A 16 -7.66 -8.21 6.18
CA GLN A 16 -8.56 -7.74 7.24
C GLN A 16 -8.06 -8.23 8.60
N SER A 17 -7.99 -7.32 9.57
CA SER A 17 -7.64 -7.65 10.95
C SER A 17 -8.81 -8.36 11.66
N ASP A 18 -8.49 -9.10 12.72
CA ASP A 18 -9.46 -9.74 13.60
C ASP A 18 -9.15 -9.37 15.05
N GLU A 19 -10.02 -8.53 15.64
CA GLU A 19 -9.89 -8.04 17.01
C GLU A 19 -10.22 -9.09 18.07
N LEU A 20 -10.85 -10.20 17.67
CA LEU A 20 -11.27 -11.26 18.59
C LEU A 20 -10.19 -12.32 18.83
N THR A 21 -9.11 -12.28 18.05
CA THR A 21 -7.98 -13.20 18.21
C THR A 21 -6.88 -12.60 19.09
N ASN A 22 -6.12 -13.45 19.78
CA ASN A 22 -4.91 -13.07 20.50
C ASN A 22 -3.64 -13.40 19.69
N LEU A 23 -3.76 -13.62 18.39
CA LEU A 23 -2.64 -13.96 17.51
C LEU A 23 -2.01 -12.69 16.91
N THR A 24 -0.72 -12.78 16.58
CA THR A 24 -0.01 -11.78 15.77
C THR A 24 0.75 -12.52 14.67
N PRO A 25 0.48 -12.23 13.40
CA PRO A 25 -0.59 -11.34 12.91
C PRO A 25 -1.99 -11.91 13.20
N SER A 26 -2.99 -11.05 13.29
CA SER A 26 -4.35 -11.42 13.69
C SER A 26 -5.06 -12.29 12.67
N THR A 27 -4.67 -12.24 11.38
CA THR A 27 -5.19 -13.12 10.34
C THR A 27 -4.06 -13.66 9.45
N PRO A 28 -4.22 -14.87 8.89
CA PRO A 28 -3.20 -15.45 7.99
C PRO A 28 -2.94 -14.63 6.73
N GLY A 29 -3.93 -13.85 6.26
CA GLY A 29 -3.83 -13.01 5.07
C GLY A 29 -2.73 -11.94 5.18
N GLN A 30 -2.52 -11.41 6.37
CA GLN A 30 -1.46 -10.43 6.65
C GLN A 30 -0.08 -11.07 6.43
N TYR A 31 0.16 -12.29 6.95
CA TYR A 31 1.41 -13.00 6.76
C TYR A 31 1.65 -13.41 5.31
N ILE A 32 0.61 -13.84 4.60
CA ILE A 32 0.68 -14.17 3.17
C ILE A 32 1.08 -12.92 2.35
N PHE A 33 0.53 -11.77 2.70
CA PHE A 33 0.91 -10.51 2.05
C PHE A 33 2.34 -10.11 2.37
N ALA A 34 2.77 -10.22 3.64
CA ALA A 34 4.16 -9.98 4.04
C ALA A 34 5.15 -10.87 3.26
N GLN A 35 4.86 -12.17 3.08
CA GLN A 35 5.69 -13.07 2.27
C GLN A 35 5.73 -12.66 0.78
N ALA A 36 4.63 -12.15 0.24
CA ALA A 36 4.61 -11.65 -1.14
C ALA A 36 5.48 -10.40 -1.29
N LEU A 37 5.46 -9.50 -0.31
CA LEU A 37 6.32 -8.32 -0.25
C LEU A 37 7.79 -8.71 -0.04
N GLU A 38 8.10 -9.63 0.87
CA GLU A 38 9.46 -10.15 1.10
C GLU A 38 10.09 -10.62 -0.22
N LYS A 39 9.35 -11.44 -0.96
CA LYS A 39 9.78 -11.91 -2.28
C LYS A 39 10.04 -10.77 -3.27
N GLU A 40 9.19 -9.74 -3.26
CA GLU A 40 9.38 -8.55 -4.09
C GLU A 40 10.63 -7.77 -3.69
N LEU A 41 10.85 -7.56 -2.39
CA LEU A 41 12.03 -6.85 -1.88
C LEU A 41 13.34 -7.56 -2.26
N HIS A 42 13.36 -8.91 -2.21
CA HIS A 42 14.49 -9.72 -2.70
C HIS A 42 14.71 -9.51 -4.20
N GLN A 43 13.65 -9.53 -5.01
CA GLN A 43 13.74 -9.30 -6.46
C GLN A 43 14.23 -7.89 -6.80
N LEU A 44 13.89 -6.91 -5.98
CA LEU A 44 14.37 -5.54 -6.10
C LEU A 44 15.82 -5.36 -5.60
N GLY A 45 16.40 -6.39 -4.96
CA GLY A 45 17.76 -6.37 -4.45
C GLY A 45 17.95 -5.40 -3.29
N LEU A 46 16.98 -5.31 -2.37
CA LEU A 46 17.17 -4.68 -1.08
C LEU A 46 18.00 -5.63 -0.19
N GLU A 47 18.57 -5.07 0.87
CA GLU A 47 19.45 -5.79 1.79
C GLU A 47 18.81 -5.92 3.17
N GLU A 48 19.41 -6.74 4.03
CA GLU A 48 18.97 -6.95 5.43
C GLU A 48 17.47 -7.26 5.52
N ILE A 49 16.93 -8.04 4.56
CA ILE A 49 15.51 -8.40 4.53
C ILE A 49 15.25 -9.46 5.61
N THR A 50 14.28 -9.18 6.46
CA THR A 50 13.84 -10.12 7.51
C THR A 50 12.32 -10.10 7.62
N LEU A 51 11.72 -11.27 7.66
CA LEU A 51 10.31 -11.47 8.01
C LEU A 51 10.26 -12.37 9.23
N ASP A 52 9.72 -11.87 10.34
CA ASP A 52 9.62 -12.67 11.58
C ASP A 52 8.27 -13.41 11.68
N GLU A 53 8.12 -14.22 12.72
CA GLU A 53 6.91 -15.01 12.97
C GLU A 53 5.66 -14.17 13.28
N ASN A 54 5.84 -12.92 13.68
CA ASN A 54 4.77 -11.97 13.96
C ASN A 54 4.35 -11.16 12.71
N GLY A 55 5.00 -11.39 11.55
CA GLY A 55 4.69 -10.71 10.31
C GLY A 55 5.42 -9.39 10.11
N TYR A 56 6.36 -9.01 10.99
CA TYR A 56 7.17 -7.81 10.78
C TYR A 56 8.19 -8.03 9.68
N LEU A 57 7.98 -7.36 8.57
CA LEU A 57 8.87 -7.38 7.41
C LEU A 57 9.74 -6.12 7.40
N MET A 58 11.05 -6.30 7.42
CA MET A 58 12.01 -5.21 7.37
C MET A 58 12.98 -5.37 6.21
N ALA A 59 13.46 -4.25 5.66
CA ALA A 59 14.51 -4.25 4.65
C ALA A 59 15.32 -2.94 4.70
N THR A 60 16.44 -2.95 3.99
CA THR A 60 17.36 -1.82 3.89
C THR A 60 17.68 -1.50 2.43
N LEU A 61 17.60 -0.22 2.08
CA LEU A 61 18.31 0.34 0.95
C LEU A 61 19.62 0.93 1.48
N PRO A 62 20.79 0.38 1.10
CA PRO A 62 22.09 0.89 1.58
C PRO A 62 22.34 2.31 1.08
N ALA A 63 23.13 3.06 1.83
CA ALA A 63 23.56 4.40 1.42
C ALA A 63 24.36 4.32 0.11
N ASN A 64 24.18 5.32 -0.76
CA ASN A 64 24.99 5.49 -1.97
C ASN A 64 25.89 6.73 -1.93
N THR A 65 26.06 7.35 -0.77
CA THR A 65 26.90 8.52 -0.57
C THR A 65 28.10 8.20 0.30
N SER A 66 29.22 8.88 0.03
CA SER A 66 30.44 8.84 0.87
C SER A 66 30.42 9.85 2.03
N LYS A 67 29.37 10.67 2.16
CA LYS A 67 29.26 11.67 3.22
C LYS A 67 29.18 10.98 4.59
N ALA A 68 29.98 11.45 5.52
CA ALA A 68 29.96 10.95 6.90
C ALA A 68 28.74 11.49 7.67
N ASN A 69 28.27 10.71 8.65
CA ASN A 69 27.21 11.11 9.59
C ASN A 69 25.85 11.44 8.94
N VAL A 70 25.54 10.83 7.79
CA VAL A 70 24.18 10.90 7.23
C VAL A 70 23.25 10.06 8.09
N PRO A 71 22.15 10.62 8.61
CA PRO A 71 21.23 9.87 9.47
C PRO A 71 20.54 8.75 8.68
N VAL A 72 20.19 7.67 9.38
CA VAL A 72 19.31 6.64 8.84
C VAL A 72 17.87 7.14 8.89
N VAL A 73 17.15 7.04 7.78
CA VAL A 73 15.73 7.37 7.68
C VAL A 73 14.93 6.07 7.65
N GLY A 74 13.83 6.01 8.41
CA GLY A 74 12.91 4.88 8.42
C GLY A 74 11.55 5.26 7.85
N PHE A 75 10.96 4.36 7.03
CA PHE A 75 9.57 4.43 6.58
C PHE A 75 8.83 3.20 7.07
N ILE A 76 7.60 3.39 7.53
CA ILE A 76 6.76 2.33 8.08
C ILE A 76 5.37 2.45 7.46
N ALA A 77 4.77 1.31 7.14
CA ALA A 77 3.38 1.17 6.73
C ALA A 77 2.82 -0.15 7.28
N HIS A 78 1.50 -0.20 7.57
CA HIS A 78 0.90 -1.41 8.10
C HIS A 78 0.30 -2.30 7.01
N LEU A 79 0.23 -3.61 7.28
CA LEU A 79 -0.23 -4.63 6.34
C LEU A 79 -1.74 -4.83 6.39
N ASP A 80 -2.31 -4.72 7.59
CA ASP A 80 -3.72 -5.03 7.83
C ASP A 80 -4.66 -3.97 7.26
N THR A 81 -5.90 -4.33 7.14
CA THR A 81 -7.02 -3.42 6.86
C THR A 81 -8.05 -3.53 7.97
N SER A 82 -8.83 -2.43 8.16
CA SER A 82 -9.88 -2.36 9.17
C SER A 82 -10.86 -3.54 9.09
N PRO A 83 -11.32 -4.06 10.25
CA PRO A 83 -12.35 -5.10 10.31
C PRO A 83 -13.76 -4.56 10.02
N ASP A 84 -13.96 -3.23 9.90
CA ASP A 84 -15.28 -2.63 9.74
C ASP A 84 -16.00 -3.04 8.45
N MET A 85 -15.24 -3.39 7.42
CA MET A 85 -15.77 -3.86 6.15
C MET A 85 -14.84 -4.88 5.52
N SER A 86 -15.42 -5.83 4.76
CA SER A 86 -14.65 -6.90 4.12
C SER A 86 -13.55 -6.38 3.21
N GLY A 87 -12.35 -6.95 3.33
CA GLY A 87 -11.23 -6.83 2.39
C GLY A 87 -11.16 -7.98 1.38
N HIS A 88 -12.16 -8.87 1.37
CA HIS A 88 -12.16 -10.04 0.51
C HIS A 88 -12.65 -9.73 -0.90
N ASN A 89 -11.90 -10.20 -1.90
CA ASN A 89 -12.27 -10.07 -3.33
C ASN A 89 -12.46 -8.62 -3.80
N VAL A 90 -11.58 -7.74 -3.39
CA VAL A 90 -11.55 -6.33 -3.80
C VAL A 90 -11.47 -6.21 -5.33
N LYS A 91 -12.36 -5.39 -5.92
CA LYS A 91 -12.45 -5.13 -7.36
C LYS A 91 -12.08 -3.69 -7.68
N PRO A 92 -10.78 -3.36 -7.66
CA PRO A 92 -10.35 -1.99 -7.91
C PRO A 92 -10.55 -1.63 -9.38
N ARG A 93 -10.96 -0.37 -9.63
CA ARG A 93 -10.98 0.23 -10.97
C ARG A 93 -10.51 1.67 -10.93
N ILE A 94 -10.05 2.15 -12.07
CA ILE A 94 -9.64 3.54 -12.23
C ILE A 94 -10.80 4.32 -12.87
N VAL A 95 -11.13 5.45 -12.26
CA VAL A 95 -12.00 6.50 -12.84
C VAL A 95 -11.07 7.58 -13.33
N SER A 96 -10.85 7.63 -14.63
CA SER A 96 -9.93 8.59 -15.23
C SER A 96 -10.57 9.95 -15.40
N ASN A 97 -9.79 11.01 -15.16
CA ASN A 97 -10.18 12.40 -15.32
C ASN A 97 -11.52 12.70 -14.64
N TYR A 98 -11.59 12.43 -13.33
CA TYR A 98 -12.81 12.60 -12.55
C TYR A 98 -13.43 13.98 -12.77
N ASP A 99 -14.73 14.02 -13.07
CA ASP A 99 -15.44 15.23 -13.49
C ASP A 99 -16.05 16.05 -12.32
N GLY A 100 -15.91 15.56 -11.08
CA GLY A 100 -16.46 16.22 -9.89
C GLY A 100 -17.90 15.81 -9.54
N ASN A 101 -18.50 14.89 -10.30
CA ASN A 101 -19.85 14.39 -10.07
C ASN A 101 -19.89 13.08 -9.31
N ASP A 102 -21.08 12.53 -9.11
CA ASP A 102 -21.28 11.22 -8.51
C ASP A 102 -20.60 10.11 -9.32
N ILE A 103 -19.95 9.18 -8.62
CA ILE A 103 -19.36 7.98 -9.20
C ILE A 103 -20.25 6.79 -8.91
N LEU A 104 -20.90 6.21 -9.91
CA LEU A 104 -21.60 4.94 -9.74
C LEU A 104 -20.59 3.81 -9.55
N LEU A 105 -20.51 3.30 -8.31
CA LEU A 105 -19.60 2.21 -7.96
C LEU A 105 -20.18 0.84 -8.35
N ASN A 106 -21.47 0.63 -8.09
CA ASN A 106 -22.15 -0.64 -8.34
C ASN A 106 -23.62 -0.37 -8.74
N GLU A 107 -23.93 -0.61 -9.99
CA GLU A 107 -25.27 -0.39 -10.52
C GLU A 107 -26.30 -1.36 -9.90
N LYS A 108 -25.92 -2.62 -9.72
CA LYS A 108 -26.82 -3.66 -9.21
C LYS A 108 -27.25 -3.40 -7.77
N GLU A 109 -26.30 -2.93 -6.95
CA GLU A 109 -26.54 -2.64 -5.53
C GLU A 109 -26.92 -1.16 -5.30
N GLY A 110 -26.91 -0.33 -6.34
CA GLY A 110 -27.21 1.10 -6.25
C GLY A 110 -26.19 1.90 -5.44
N ILE A 111 -24.93 1.45 -5.40
CA ILE A 111 -23.89 2.09 -4.59
C ILE A 111 -23.27 3.24 -5.37
N VAL A 112 -23.31 4.43 -4.80
CA VAL A 112 -22.79 5.68 -5.38
C VAL A 112 -21.81 6.33 -4.41
N LEU A 113 -20.67 6.77 -4.91
CA LEU A 113 -19.74 7.63 -4.20
C LEU A 113 -20.01 9.08 -4.62
N SER A 114 -20.57 9.87 -3.70
CA SER A 114 -21.08 11.22 -4.01
C SER A 114 -20.28 12.30 -3.28
N PRO A 115 -19.94 13.43 -3.96
CA PRO A 115 -19.35 14.59 -3.32
C PRO A 115 -20.26 15.26 -2.27
N ASP A 116 -21.56 14.96 -2.25
CA ASP A 116 -22.46 15.45 -1.22
C ASP A 116 -22.31 14.69 0.08
N GLN A 117 -21.94 13.40 0.02
CA GLN A 117 -21.61 12.58 1.20
C GLN A 117 -20.13 12.69 1.59
N PHE A 118 -19.25 12.84 0.59
CA PHE A 118 -17.78 12.91 0.76
C PHE A 118 -17.25 14.20 0.11
N PRO A 119 -17.37 15.36 0.78
CA PRO A 119 -17.03 16.67 0.20
C PRO A 119 -15.58 16.79 -0.28
N GLU A 120 -14.66 15.98 0.24
CA GLU A 120 -13.25 15.93 -0.16
C GLU A 120 -13.08 15.62 -1.64
N LEU A 121 -14.02 14.88 -2.25
CA LEU A 121 -14.00 14.56 -3.68
C LEU A 121 -14.00 15.83 -4.56
N ARG A 122 -14.53 16.94 -4.05
CA ARG A 122 -14.53 18.23 -4.75
C ARG A 122 -13.14 18.81 -4.99
N ASN A 123 -12.11 18.25 -4.32
CA ASN A 123 -10.72 18.67 -4.51
C ASN A 123 -10.01 17.94 -5.65
N TYR A 124 -10.65 16.92 -6.26
CA TYR A 124 -10.02 16.02 -7.22
C TYR A 124 -10.56 16.03 -8.65
N PRO A 125 -11.38 17.02 -9.12
CA PRO A 125 -11.73 17.10 -10.54
C PRO A 125 -10.47 17.15 -11.42
N GLY A 126 -10.46 16.36 -12.50
CA GLY A 126 -9.32 16.24 -13.39
C GLY A 126 -8.28 15.19 -12.98
N HIS A 127 -8.40 14.62 -11.79
CA HIS A 127 -7.52 13.54 -11.33
C HIS A 127 -8.08 12.16 -11.70
N ASP A 128 -7.17 11.18 -11.80
CA ASP A 128 -7.55 9.77 -11.84
C ASP A 128 -7.76 9.27 -10.42
N LEU A 129 -8.89 8.60 -10.17
CA LEU A 129 -9.25 8.04 -8.88
C LEU A 129 -9.27 6.52 -8.94
N ILE A 130 -8.73 5.85 -7.92
CA ILE A 130 -8.88 4.42 -7.76
C ILE A 130 -10.02 4.16 -6.77
N VAL A 131 -11.01 3.39 -7.20
CA VAL A 131 -12.19 3.05 -6.41
C VAL A 131 -12.42 1.54 -6.44
N THR A 132 -13.20 1.02 -5.47
CA THR A 132 -13.75 -0.35 -5.51
C THR A 132 -15.21 -0.32 -5.98
N ASP A 133 -15.85 -1.48 -6.05
CA ASP A 133 -17.28 -1.58 -6.38
C ASP A 133 -18.21 -1.23 -5.20
N GLY A 134 -17.66 -0.77 -4.08
CA GLY A 134 -18.41 -0.38 -2.89
C GLY A 134 -18.89 -1.53 -2.03
N THR A 135 -18.66 -2.80 -2.41
CA THR A 135 -19.01 -3.96 -1.59
C THR A 135 -17.89 -4.38 -0.64
N THR A 136 -16.70 -3.79 -0.79
CA THR A 136 -15.52 -4.01 0.05
C THR A 136 -14.84 -2.71 0.39
N LEU A 137 -13.93 -2.73 1.38
CA LEU A 137 -12.87 -1.71 1.47
C LEU A 137 -12.03 -1.76 0.19
N LEU A 138 -11.46 -0.61 -0.20
CA LEU A 138 -10.36 -0.57 -1.16
C LEU A 138 -9.04 -1.02 -0.51
N GLY A 139 -8.86 -0.69 0.78
CA GLY A 139 -7.63 -0.99 1.53
C GLY A 139 -6.48 -0.05 1.19
N ALA A 140 -6.81 1.21 0.83
CA ALA A 140 -5.78 2.22 0.55
C ALA A 140 -4.94 2.54 1.79
N ASP A 141 -5.56 2.53 2.94
CA ASP A 141 -4.92 2.59 4.24
C ASP A 141 -4.60 1.16 4.74
N ASP A 142 -3.33 0.69 4.73
CA ASP A 142 -2.18 1.49 4.30
C ASP A 142 -1.40 0.84 3.13
N LYS A 143 -2.09 0.10 2.26
CA LYS A 143 -1.46 -0.51 1.06
C LYS A 143 -0.97 0.52 0.04
N ALA A 144 -1.51 1.75 0.08
CA ALA A 144 -0.98 2.86 -0.71
C ALA A 144 0.41 3.25 -0.19
N GLY A 145 0.57 3.45 1.12
CA GLY A 145 1.87 3.73 1.73
C GLY A 145 2.90 2.64 1.44
N ILE A 146 2.52 1.35 1.50
CA ILE A 146 3.40 0.25 1.11
C ILE A 146 3.84 0.40 -0.36
N ALA A 147 2.89 0.67 -1.27
CA ALA A 147 3.19 0.82 -2.69
C ALA A 147 4.10 2.03 -2.97
N GLU A 148 3.87 3.14 -2.28
CA GLU A 148 4.68 4.36 -2.37
C GLU A 148 6.09 4.14 -1.85
N ILE A 149 6.25 3.55 -0.66
CA ILE A 149 7.55 3.24 -0.05
C ILE A 149 8.38 2.36 -0.99
N ILE A 150 7.82 1.24 -1.47
CA ILE A 150 8.56 0.34 -2.35
C ILE A 150 8.87 1.02 -3.69
N SER A 151 7.96 1.82 -4.23
CA SER A 151 8.20 2.56 -5.48
C SER A 151 9.30 3.61 -5.32
N ALA A 152 9.38 4.26 -4.15
CA ALA A 152 10.46 5.19 -3.84
C ALA A 152 11.83 4.47 -3.76
N MET A 153 11.88 3.25 -3.17
CA MET A 153 13.11 2.45 -3.15
C MET A 153 13.56 2.08 -4.57
N VAL A 154 12.62 1.68 -5.43
CA VAL A 154 12.91 1.38 -6.84
C VAL A 154 13.45 2.62 -7.56
N PHE A 155 12.77 3.75 -7.39
CA PHE A 155 13.17 5.01 -8.00
C PHE A 155 14.60 5.41 -7.62
N LEU A 156 14.94 5.35 -6.33
CA LEU A 156 16.29 5.67 -5.85
C LEU A 156 17.35 4.70 -6.39
N LYS A 157 17.02 3.43 -6.55
CA LYS A 157 17.93 2.45 -7.18
C LYS A 157 18.15 2.69 -8.67
N GLU A 158 17.12 3.15 -9.37
CA GLU A 158 17.20 3.49 -10.81
C GLU A 158 17.88 4.86 -11.05
N HIS A 159 18.00 5.70 -10.00
CA HIS A 159 18.58 7.03 -10.02
C HIS A 159 19.77 7.17 -9.07
N PRO A 160 20.89 6.46 -9.30
CA PRO A 160 22.04 6.47 -8.41
C PRO A 160 22.71 7.85 -8.27
N GLU A 161 22.41 8.79 -9.15
CA GLU A 161 22.82 10.19 -9.05
C GLU A 161 22.16 10.94 -7.89
N ILE A 162 21.06 10.41 -7.35
CA ILE A 162 20.41 10.95 -6.15
C ILE A 162 21.10 10.37 -4.91
N GLU A 163 22.01 11.15 -4.31
CA GLU A 163 22.72 10.72 -3.11
C GLU A 163 21.78 10.62 -1.90
N HIS A 164 21.83 9.50 -1.21
CA HIS A 164 21.05 9.27 0.03
C HIS A 164 21.84 8.48 1.07
N GLY A 165 21.48 8.65 2.34
CA GLY A 165 21.93 7.81 3.44
C GLY A 165 21.24 6.43 3.43
N LYS A 166 21.53 5.60 4.45
CA LYS A 166 20.83 4.33 4.65
C LYS A 166 19.33 4.60 4.88
N ILE A 167 18.47 3.87 4.17
CA ILE A 167 17.02 3.90 4.36
C ILE A 167 16.56 2.54 4.87
N ARG A 168 15.81 2.54 5.97
CA ARG A 168 15.15 1.36 6.52
C ARG A 168 13.66 1.42 6.18
N ILE A 169 13.09 0.30 5.77
CA ILE A 169 11.64 0.15 5.61
C ILE A 169 11.13 -0.96 6.52
N ALA A 170 9.92 -0.79 7.04
CA ALA A 170 9.24 -1.78 7.86
C ALA A 170 7.77 -1.85 7.47
N PHE A 171 7.25 -3.08 7.40
CA PHE A 171 5.83 -3.37 7.20
C PHE A 171 5.36 -4.31 8.31
N ASN A 172 4.22 -3.99 8.94
CA ASN A 172 3.71 -4.69 10.14
C ASN A 172 2.19 -4.88 10.12
#